data_b46346804d58893b1c9fd70e7edd2c0c
#
_entry.id   b46346804d58893b1c9fd70e7edd2c0c
#
_cell.length_a   1.000
_cell.length_b   1.000
_cell.length_c   1.000
_cell.angle_alpha   90.00
_cell.angle_beta   90.00
_cell.angle_gamma   90.00
#
_symmetry.space_group_name_H-M   'P 1'
#
loop_
_entity.id
_entity.type
_entity.pdbx_description
1 polymer ?
#
loop_
_entity_poly.entity_id
_entity_poly.type
_entity_poly.pdbx_seq_one_letter_code
_entity_poly.pdbx_strand_id
1 'polypeptide(L)'
;ICYSYSKSLSLPGERIGYVYVSEKAADHDALYAAVAGAARSIGHVCAPSLMQKVIARCAALRPDLVSYDRNRTALYEGLTAMGYEAAKPDGAFYLFIKAPGGDAQAFSDKAMEKDLLLVPGGDFGCPEYFRICYCVSYEMIQKSLPVFRALMEGEK
;
A
#
# COMPACT_ATOMS: atom_id res chain seq x y z
N ILE A 1 -20.09 0.07 -6.32
CA ILE A 1 -18.65 -0.15 -6.59
C ILE A 1 -17.87 1.00 -5.94
N CYS A 2 -16.90 0.66 -5.10
CA CYS A 2 -15.92 1.62 -4.59
C CYS A 2 -14.62 1.43 -5.37
N TYR A 3 -14.03 2.51 -5.86
CA TYR A 3 -12.79 2.47 -6.63
C TYR A 3 -11.81 3.55 -6.18
N SER A 4 -10.52 3.25 -6.19
CA SER A 4 -9.46 4.18 -5.85
C SER A 4 -8.38 4.20 -6.92
N TYR A 5 -7.95 5.38 -7.31
CA TYR A 5 -6.82 5.58 -8.23
C TYR A 5 -5.46 5.48 -7.55
N SER A 6 -5.42 5.29 -6.23
CA SER A 6 -4.17 5.13 -5.48
C SER A 6 -3.27 4.02 -6.00
N LYS A 7 -3.85 2.90 -6.47
CA LYS A 7 -3.11 1.74 -6.99
C LYS A 7 -3.04 1.76 -8.52
N SER A 8 -4.19 1.95 -9.18
CA SER A 8 -4.30 1.81 -10.64
C SER A 8 -3.60 2.91 -11.43
N LEU A 9 -3.36 4.08 -10.84
CA LEU A 9 -2.61 5.18 -11.47
C LEU A 9 -1.39 5.62 -10.66
N SER A 10 -1.01 4.88 -9.61
CA SER A 10 0.11 5.24 -8.73
C SER A 10 -0.04 6.63 -8.09
N LEU A 11 -1.26 6.99 -7.70
CA LEU A 11 -1.60 8.31 -7.14
C LEU A 11 -2.11 8.21 -5.68
N PRO A 12 -1.37 7.58 -4.76
CA PRO A 12 -1.84 7.41 -3.38
C PRO A 12 -1.95 8.73 -2.61
N GLY A 13 -1.09 9.70 -2.91
CA GLY A 13 -1.06 11.01 -2.26
C GLY A 13 -2.21 11.93 -2.67
N GLU A 14 -2.78 11.74 -3.86
CA GLU A 14 -3.81 12.63 -4.42
C GLU A 14 -5.20 12.40 -3.85
N ARG A 15 -5.40 11.33 -3.08
CA ARG A 15 -6.64 11.02 -2.34
C ARG A 15 -7.88 11.05 -3.22
N ILE A 16 -7.84 10.40 -4.38
CA ILE A 16 -8.93 10.41 -5.36
C ILE A 16 -9.42 9.00 -5.70
N GLY A 17 -10.72 8.87 -5.79
CA GLY A 17 -11.46 7.67 -6.15
C GLY A 17 -12.91 8.02 -6.45
N TYR A 18 -13.76 7.02 -6.61
CA TYR A 18 -15.20 7.22 -6.79
C TYR A 18 -16.00 6.09 -6.16
N VAL A 19 -17.25 6.40 -5.86
CA VAL A 19 -18.29 5.40 -5.56
C VAL A 19 -19.30 5.43 -6.72
N TYR A 20 -19.54 4.28 -7.30
CA TYR A 20 -20.56 4.10 -8.34
C TYR A 20 -21.73 3.29 -7.78
N VAL A 21 -22.91 3.84 -7.85
CA VAL A 21 -24.17 3.16 -7.53
C VAL A 21 -24.80 2.75 -8.86
N SER A 22 -25.02 1.45 -9.07
CA SER A 22 -25.58 0.93 -10.31
C SER A 22 -27.04 1.33 -10.45
N GLU A 23 -27.44 1.80 -11.63
CA GLU A 23 -28.84 2.07 -11.98
C GLU A 23 -29.75 0.83 -11.88
N LYS A 24 -29.15 -0.38 -11.88
CA LYS A 24 -29.85 -1.65 -11.72
C LYS A 24 -30.05 -2.06 -10.25
N ALA A 25 -29.51 -1.29 -9.30
CA ALA A 25 -29.75 -1.55 -7.88
C ALA A 25 -31.23 -1.26 -7.53
N ALA A 26 -31.85 -2.13 -6.74
CA ALA A 26 -33.28 -2.02 -6.40
C ALA A 26 -33.61 -0.63 -5.77
N ASP A 27 -32.71 -0.13 -4.93
CA ASP A 27 -32.88 1.14 -4.20
C ASP A 27 -31.87 2.20 -4.68
N HIS A 28 -31.64 2.30 -6.00
CA HIS A 28 -30.61 3.16 -6.58
C HIS A 28 -30.60 4.58 -6.02
N ASP A 29 -31.76 5.26 -6.10
CA ASP A 29 -31.85 6.68 -5.69
C ASP A 29 -31.64 6.87 -4.19
N ALA A 30 -32.22 5.99 -3.37
CA ALA A 30 -32.05 6.01 -1.91
C ALA A 30 -30.60 5.71 -1.52
N LEU A 31 -29.98 4.73 -2.16
CA LEU A 31 -28.59 4.37 -1.91
C LEU A 31 -27.63 5.48 -2.36
N TYR A 32 -27.87 6.11 -3.51
CA TYR A 32 -27.09 7.25 -3.98
C TYR A 32 -27.18 8.42 -3.01
N ALA A 33 -28.40 8.78 -2.58
CA ALA A 33 -28.64 9.84 -1.63
C ALA A 33 -27.98 9.56 -0.26
N ALA A 34 -28.06 8.31 0.22
CA ALA A 34 -27.43 7.90 1.47
C ALA A 34 -25.89 8.02 1.41
N VAL A 35 -25.26 7.55 0.34
CA VAL A 35 -23.81 7.67 0.15
C VAL A 35 -23.36 9.12 0.07
N ALA A 36 -24.08 9.95 -0.71
CA ALA A 36 -23.79 11.38 -0.83
C ALA A 36 -24.00 12.12 0.49
N GLY A 37 -25.05 11.79 1.23
CA GLY A 37 -25.33 12.34 2.55
C GLY A 37 -24.28 11.95 3.59
N ALA A 38 -23.90 10.68 3.64
CA ALA A 38 -22.86 10.19 4.53
C ALA A 38 -21.51 10.87 4.24
N ALA A 39 -21.13 10.99 2.96
CA ALA A 39 -19.91 11.69 2.58
C ALA A 39 -19.88 13.13 3.07
N ARG A 40 -20.98 13.87 2.92
CA ARG A 40 -21.12 15.25 3.44
C ARG A 40 -21.02 15.31 4.96
N SER A 41 -21.63 14.37 5.67
CA SER A 41 -21.63 14.33 7.14
C SER A 41 -20.24 14.18 7.74
N ILE A 42 -19.31 13.51 7.02
CA ILE A 42 -17.91 13.36 7.44
C ILE A 42 -16.97 14.38 6.77
N GLY A 43 -17.51 15.41 6.10
CA GLY A 43 -16.73 16.47 5.47
C GLY A 43 -16.20 16.16 4.07
N HIS A 44 -16.53 15.01 3.48
CA HIS A 44 -16.15 14.62 2.13
C HIS A 44 -17.21 15.02 1.10
N VAL A 45 -17.23 16.28 0.68
CA VAL A 45 -18.22 16.77 -0.30
C VAL A 45 -17.85 16.35 -1.71
N CYS A 46 -16.61 16.53 -2.11
CA CYS A 46 -16.07 16.13 -3.41
C CYS A 46 -14.54 16.08 -3.38
N ALA A 47 -13.94 15.35 -4.34
CA ALA A 47 -12.51 15.40 -4.56
C ALA A 47 -12.08 16.77 -5.13
N PRO A 48 -10.80 17.20 -4.96
CA PRO A 48 -10.30 18.45 -5.53
C PRO A 48 -10.56 18.54 -7.03
N SER A 49 -11.10 19.65 -7.50
CA SER A 49 -11.53 19.83 -8.90
C SER A 49 -10.38 19.66 -9.90
N LEU A 50 -9.16 20.05 -9.53
CA LEU A 50 -7.97 19.82 -10.35
C LEU A 50 -7.76 18.33 -10.60
N MET A 51 -7.80 17.52 -9.54
CA MET A 51 -7.59 16.08 -9.65
C MET A 51 -8.70 15.38 -10.42
N GLN A 52 -9.94 15.83 -10.31
CA GLN A 52 -11.03 15.32 -11.15
C GLN A 52 -10.74 15.54 -12.64
N LYS A 53 -10.23 16.72 -13.02
CA LYS A 53 -9.86 17.02 -14.42
C LYS A 53 -8.65 16.22 -14.88
N VAL A 54 -7.65 15.99 -14.01
CA VAL A 54 -6.49 15.14 -14.31
C VAL A 54 -6.94 13.72 -14.58
N ILE A 55 -7.74 13.13 -13.66
CA ILE A 55 -8.23 11.76 -13.79
C ILE A 55 -9.05 11.58 -15.07
N ALA A 56 -9.90 12.54 -15.42
CA ALA A 56 -10.70 12.48 -16.64
C ALA A 56 -9.84 12.30 -17.92
N ARG A 57 -8.59 12.78 -17.90
CA ARG A 57 -7.64 12.64 -19.01
C ARG A 57 -6.71 11.44 -18.88
N CYS A 58 -6.48 10.95 -17.67
CA CYS A 58 -5.48 9.93 -17.35
C CYS A 58 -6.09 8.56 -17.03
N ALA A 59 -7.41 8.42 -16.96
CA ALA A 59 -8.08 7.20 -16.51
C ALA A 59 -7.73 5.95 -17.34
N ALA A 60 -7.35 6.12 -18.60
CA ALA A 60 -6.93 5.02 -19.49
C ALA A 60 -5.43 4.68 -19.39
N LEU A 61 -4.64 5.47 -18.67
CA LEU A 61 -3.21 5.21 -18.50
C LEU A 61 -3.01 4.02 -17.54
N ARG A 62 -1.83 3.43 -17.63
CA ARG A 62 -1.38 2.36 -16.74
C ARG A 62 -0.11 2.78 -16.02
N PRO A 63 0.11 2.34 -14.77
CA PRO A 63 1.36 2.57 -14.07
C PRO A 63 2.51 1.79 -14.73
N ASP A 64 3.73 2.16 -14.40
CA ASP A 64 4.93 1.42 -14.83
C ASP A 64 5.04 0.08 -14.07
N LEU A 65 4.30 -0.92 -14.58
CA LEU A 65 4.28 -2.27 -13.99
C LEU A 65 5.65 -2.95 -14.06
N VAL A 66 6.50 -2.60 -15.02
CA VAL A 66 7.84 -3.18 -15.17
C VAL A 66 8.73 -2.75 -14.00
N SER A 67 8.72 -1.47 -13.67
CA SER A 67 9.45 -0.96 -12.50
C SER A 67 8.93 -1.52 -11.20
N TYR A 68 7.60 -1.64 -11.04
CA TYR A 68 7.02 -2.26 -9.85
C TYR A 68 7.39 -3.73 -9.72
N ASP A 69 7.34 -4.49 -10.80
CA ASP A 69 7.69 -5.92 -10.75
C ASP A 69 9.18 -6.14 -10.46
N ARG A 70 10.05 -5.33 -11.05
CA ARG A 70 11.49 -5.32 -10.72
C ARG A 70 11.71 -5.06 -9.22
N ASN A 71 11.07 -4.04 -8.66
CA ASN A 71 11.20 -3.67 -7.25
C ASN A 71 10.65 -4.77 -6.34
N ARG A 72 9.47 -5.31 -6.67
CA ARG A 72 8.85 -6.43 -5.99
C ARG A 72 9.79 -7.64 -5.92
N THR A 73 10.31 -8.03 -7.07
CA THR A 73 11.20 -9.19 -7.20
C THR A 73 12.48 -8.99 -6.39
N ALA A 74 13.14 -7.85 -6.54
CA ALA A 74 14.39 -7.57 -5.83
C ALA A 74 14.19 -7.56 -4.30
N LEU A 75 13.11 -6.96 -3.81
CA LEU A 75 12.83 -6.91 -2.38
C LEU A 75 12.42 -8.28 -1.84
N TYR A 76 11.49 -8.97 -2.51
CA TYR A 76 11.01 -10.28 -2.09
C TYR A 76 12.14 -11.32 -2.07
N GLU A 77 12.88 -11.46 -3.17
CA GLU A 77 13.98 -12.43 -3.27
C GLU A 77 15.12 -12.08 -2.31
N GLY A 78 15.45 -10.78 -2.18
CA GLY A 78 16.48 -10.34 -1.25
C GLY A 78 16.14 -10.69 0.20
N LEU A 79 14.91 -10.44 0.64
CA LEU A 79 14.47 -10.74 2.00
C LEU A 79 14.34 -12.25 2.26
N THR A 80 13.74 -12.98 1.35
CA THR A 80 13.60 -14.45 1.51
C THR A 80 14.95 -15.18 1.52
N ALA A 81 15.92 -14.70 0.73
CA ALA A 81 17.30 -15.22 0.76
C ALA A 81 18.02 -14.95 2.09
N MET A 82 17.60 -13.96 2.87
CA MET A 82 18.09 -13.68 4.23
C MET A 82 17.37 -14.48 5.30
N GLY A 83 16.30 -15.21 4.94
CA GLY A 83 15.50 -16.04 5.86
C GLY A 83 14.22 -15.36 6.38
N TYR A 84 13.82 -14.20 5.85
CA TYR A 84 12.52 -13.63 6.16
C TYR A 84 11.38 -14.45 5.56
N GLU A 85 10.34 -14.69 6.34
CA GLU A 85 9.11 -15.33 5.87
C GLU A 85 8.19 -14.25 5.29
N ALA A 86 7.94 -14.31 3.98
CA ALA A 86 7.07 -13.37 3.29
C ALA A 86 6.12 -14.08 2.34
N ALA A 87 4.86 -13.66 2.31
CA ALA A 87 3.95 -14.05 1.25
C ALA A 87 4.36 -13.36 -0.05
N LYS A 88 4.48 -14.14 -1.14
CA LYS A 88 4.76 -13.56 -2.46
C LYS A 88 3.56 -12.74 -2.92
N PRO A 89 3.71 -11.43 -3.16
CA PRO A 89 2.59 -10.60 -3.57
C PRO A 89 2.31 -10.77 -5.07
N ASP A 90 1.04 -10.95 -5.42
CA ASP A 90 0.56 -11.04 -6.81
C ASP A 90 -0.04 -9.71 -7.31
N GLY A 91 -0.03 -8.66 -6.49
CA GLY A 91 -0.56 -7.37 -6.86
C GLY A 91 -0.28 -6.26 -5.86
N ALA A 92 -0.82 -5.07 -6.14
CA ALA A 92 -0.57 -3.83 -5.41
C ALA A 92 0.93 -3.47 -5.35
N PHE A 93 1.41 -2.94 -4.24
CA PHE A 93 2.82 -2.56 -4.08
C PHE A 93 3.30 -2.71 -2.62
N TYR A 94 2.78 -3.72 -1.93
CA TYR A 94 3.17 -4.03 -0.55
C TYR A 94 3.64 -5.47 -0.41
N LEU A 95 4.65 -5.66 0.44
CA LEU A 95 5.03 -6.94 1.01
C LEU A 95 4.53 -7.00 2.46
N PHE A 96 4.08 -8.17 2.86
CA PHE A 96 3.69 -8.48 4.23
C PHE A 96 4.59 -9.61 4.73
N ILE A 97 5.37 -9.34 5.79
CA ILE A 97 6.54 -10.11 6.18
C ILE A 97 6.43 -10.41 7.66
N LYS A 98 6.68 -11.65 8.04
CA LYS A 98 6.76 -12.03 9.44
C LYS A 98 8.01 -11.45 10.09
N ALA A 99 7.83 -10.79 11.21
CA ALA A 99 8.94 -10.23 11.97
C ALA A 99 9.75 -11.35 12.62
N PRO A 100 11.09 -11.33 12.52
CA PRO A 100 11.93 -12.18 13.35
C PRO A 100 11.59 -11.98 14.84
N GLY A 101 11.48 -13.10 15.58
CA GLY A 101 11.04 -13.04 16.97
C GLY A 101 9.54 -12.89 17.20
N GLY A 102 8.72 -12.65 16.16
CA GLY A 102 7.26 -12.62 16.22
C GLY A 102 6.64 -11.35 16.79
N ASP A 103 7.42 -10.31 17.06
CA ASP A 103 6.94 -8.99 17.51
C ASP A 103 7.29 -7.93 16.47
N ALA A 104 6.32 -7.61 15.62
CA ALA A 104 6.53 -6.65 14.54
C ALA A 104 6.66 -5.19 15.02
N GLN A 105 6.09 -4.86 16.18
CA GLN A 105 6.28 -3.52 16.73
C GLN A 105 7.71 -3.33 17.19
N ALA A 106 8.23 -4.24 18.03
CA ALA A 106 9.61 -4.18 18.52
C ALA A 106 10.62 -4.24 17.34
N PHE A 107 10.35 -5.05 16.33
CA PHE A 107 11.19 -5.13 15.13
C PHE A 107 11.17 -3.82 14.33
N SER A 108 10.00 -3.19 14.17
CA SER A 108 9.87 -1.91 13.46
C SER A 108 10.55 -0.77 14.20
N ASP A 109 10.52 -0.77 15.54
CA ASP A 109 11.23 0.23 16.35
C ASP A 109 12.76 0.12 16.19
N LYS A 110 13.30 -1.10 16.20
CA LYS A 110 14.73 -1.35 15.90
C LYS A 110 15.11 -0.95 14.46
N ALA A 111 14.21 -1.21 13.50
CA ALA A 111 14.43 -0.83 12.10
C ALA A 111 14.46 0.69 11.94
N MET A 112 13.61 1.41 12.66
CA MET A 112 13.55 2.87 12.64
C MET A 112 14.87 3.50 13.16
N GLU A 113 15.56 2.90 14.11
CA GLU A 113 16.88 3.34 14.57
C GLU A 113 17.96 3.29 13.47
N LYS A 114 17.67 2.56 12.38
CA LYS A 114 18.54 2.40 11.19
C LYS A 114 17.95 3.08 9.94
N ASP A 115 17.07 4.06 10.12
CA ASP A 115 16.38 4.81 9.06
C ASP A 115 15.52 3.91 8.14
N LEU A 116 15.10 2.74 8.62
CA LEU A 116 14.21 1.82 7.88
C LEU A 116 12.80 1.86 8.46
N LEU A 117 11.89 2.53 7.74
CA LEU A 117 10.51 2.71 8.18
C LEU A 117 9.63 1.55 7.73
N LEU A 118 9.09 0.82 8.70
CA LEU A 118 8.18 -0.30 8.52
C LEU A 118 6.83 0.02 9.16
N VAL A 119 5.77 -0.66 8.72
CA VAL A 119 4.44 -0.50 9.31
C VAL A 119 4.07 -1.79 10.05
N PRO A 120 4.03 -1.79 11.39
CA PRO A 120 3.60 -2.96 12.16
C PRO A 120 2.20 -3.42 11.77
N GLY A 121 1.96 -4.72 11.78
CA GLY A 121 0.72 -5.32 11.32
C GLY A 121 -0.39 -5.38 12.38
N GLY A 122 -0.19 -4.84 13.57
CA GLY A 122 -1.19 -4.84 14.65
C GLY A 122 -2.53 -4.26 14.22
N ASP A 123 -2.53 -3.10 13.56
CA ASP A 123 -3.75 -2.46 13.03
C ASP A 123 -4.42 -3.25 11.89
N PHE A 124 -3.73 -4.23 11.33
CA PHE A 124 -4.24 -5.16 10.32
C PHE A 124 -4.66 -6.52 10.91
N GLY A 125 -4.66 -6.66 12.25
CA GLY A 125 -4.97 -7.91 12.94
C GLY A 125 -3.85 -8.96 12.88
N CYS A 126 -2.63 -8.58 12.50
CA CYS A 126 -1.48 -9.46 12.33
C CYS A 126 -0.24 -8.93 13.06
N PRO A 127 -0.22 -8.95 14.41
CA PRO A 127 0.84 -8.31 15.20
C PRO A 127 2.24 -8.92 15.01
N GLU A 128 2.32 -10.14 14.49
CA GLU A 128 3.59 -10.81 14.15
C GLU A 128 4.19 -10.35 12.81
N TYR A 129 3.44 -9.58 12.01
CA TYR A 129 3.85 -9.19 10.66
C TYR A 129 4.05 -7.69 10.56
N PHE A 130 4.96 -7.27 9.69
CA PHE A 130 5.08 -5.88 9.27
C PHE A 130 4.85 -5.75 7.76
N ARG A 131 4.42 -4.56 7.37
CA ARG A 131 4.21 -4.20 5.97
C ARG A 131 5.30 -3.25 5.50
N ILE A 132 5.82 -3.49 4.30
CA ILE A 132 6.71 -2.57 3.58
C ILE A 132 6.18 -2.35 2.17
N CYS A 133 6.35 -1.14 1.64
CA CYS A 133 6.01 -0.84 0.25
C CYS A 133 7.24 -0.95 -0.66
N TYR A 134 7.01 -1.31 -1.93
CA TYR A 134 8.04 -1.30 -2.97
C TYR A 134 7.76 -0.28 -4.08
N CYS A 135 6.84 0.68 -3.82
CA CYS A 135 6.58 1.84 -4.69
C CYS A 135 7.58 2.99 -4.44
N VAL A 136 8.85 2.65 -4.40
CA VAL A 136 9.99 3.56 -4.17
C VAL A 136 11.01 3.39 -5.28
N SER A 137 12.07 4.18 -5.30
CA SER A 137 13.13 3.99 -6.30
C SER A 137 13.83 2.63 -6.11
N TYR A 138 14.29 2.03 -7.21
CA TYR A 138 15.07 0.78 -7.15
C TYR A 138 16.32 0.91 -6.28
N GLU A 139 16.96 2.07 -6.34
CA GLU A 139 18.13 2.38 -5.50
C GLU A 139 17.80 2.31 -4.00
N MET A 140 16.63 2.81 -3.59
CA MET A 140 16.18 2.72 -2.20
C MET A 140 15.97 1.25 -1.78
N ILE A 141 15.41 0.41 -2.65
CA ILE A 141 15.31 -1.04 -2.41
C ILE A 141 16.72 -1.62 -2.18
N GLN A 142 17.67 -1.34 -3.06
CA GLN A 142 19.03 -1.87 -2.93
C GLN A 142 19.73 -1.40 -1.64
N LYS A 143 19.51 -0.15 -1.23
CA LYS A 143 20.07 0.40 0.03
C LYS A 143 19.42 -0.21 1.28
N SER A 144 18.16 -0.63 1.21
CA SER A 144 17.46 -1.24 2.36
C SER A 144 17.92 -2.68 2.65
N LEU A 145 18.31 -3.44 1.65
CA LEU A 145 18.67 -4.86 1.82
C LEU A 145 19.82 -5.12 2.81
N PRO A 146 20.93 -4.35 2.82
CA PRO A 146 21.96 -4.50 3.84
C PRO A 146 21.46 -4.21 5.26
N VAL A 147 20.52 -3.27 5.41
CA VAL A 147 19.94 -2.94 6.72
C VAL A 147 19.09 -4.12 7.22
N PHE A 148 18.26 -4.71 6.36
CA PHE A 148 17.51 -5.92 6.70
C PHE A 148 18.43 -7.08 7.10
N ARG A 149 19.56 -7.26 6.41
CA ARG A 149 20.56 -8.28 6.76
C ARG A 149 21.11 -8.06 8.17
N ALA A 150 21.52 -6.84 8.49
CA ALA A 150 22.04 -6.50 9.81
C ALA A 150 21.02 -6.69 10.94
N LEU A 151 19.75 -6.40 10.67
CA LEU A 151 18.64 -6.65 11.60
C LEU A 151 18.43 -8.14 11.84
N MET A 152 18.44 -8.97 10.80
CA MET A 152 18.30 -10.43 10.90
C MET A 152 19.46 -11.09 11.66
N GLU A 153 20.69 -10.60 11.49
CA GLU A 153 21.87 -11.09 12.18
C GLU A 153 21.87 -10.72 13.68
N GLY A 154 21.29 -9.60 14.01
CA GLY A 154 21.16 -9.13 15.40
C GLY A 154 20.05 -9.84 16.21
N GLU A 155 19.20 -10.64 15.57
CA GLU A 155 18.14 -11.45 16.21
C GLU A 155 18.57 -12.93 16.45
N LYS A 156 19.76 -13.32 16.01
CA LYS A 156 20.36 -14.62 16.28
C LYS A 156 21.21 -14.60 17.55
#